data_0c5631c7f3a17f67e9a7abfd47217f97
#
_entry.id   0c5631c7f3a17f67e9a7abfd47217f97
#
_cell.length_a   1.000
_cell.length_b   1.000
_cell.length_c   1.000
_cell.angle_alpha   90.00
_cell.angle_beta   90.00
_cell.angle_gamma   90.00
#
_symmetry.space_group_name_H-M   'P 1'
#
loop_
_entity.id
_entity.type
_entity.pdbx_description
1 polymer ?
#
loop_
_entity_poly.entity_id
_entity_poly.type
_entity_poly.pdbx_seq_one_letter_code
_entity_poly.pdbx_strand_id
1 'polypeptide(L)'
;IRDNAAGQVWNSIFTEFSKSILDVEATSSTKGTQSTVNSSIYGSQALLQNGVLAFKGNIFYNGGKGNTALGTVEDDQTVADVIGLSTNANTFSADPKLSDTDDADGSVAPFPTSTSPALVGAQTLANTSFLSQTTYRGAFAAGSNWNKGWTKIDTANILGAVPAFEATVDVTSNITTDTTWSASNTYLLKDYIFVETGATLTIEAGTTIKADQGTGDSAPALIVTQGAKIMAAGTAAKPIVF
;
A
#
# COMPACT_ATOMS: atom_id res chain seq x y z
N ILE A 1 -11.06 -19.10 10.38
CA ILE A 1 -10.31 -20.16 9.64
C ILE A 1 -10.43 -21.44 10.41
N ARG A 2 -10.96 -22.48 9.79
CA ARG A 2 -11.41 -23.70 10.45
C ARG A 2 -10.95 -24.94 9.67
N ASP A 3 -11.11 -26.10 10.30
CA ASP A 3 -11.01 -27.40 9.65
C ASP A 3 -9.68 -27.67 8.92
N ASN A 4 -8.56 -27.34 9.58
CA ASN A 4 -7.21 -27.50 9.02
C ASN A 4 -6.95 -26.65 7.76
N ALA A 5 -7.66 -25.54 7.59
CA ALA A 5 -7.40 -24.66 6.47
C ALA A 5 -5.99 -24.08 6.57
N ALA A 6 -5.27 -24.15 5.47
CA ALA A 6 -3.93 -23.61 5.31
C ALA A 6 -3.93 -22.55 4.21
N GLY A 7 -2.98 -21.66 4.27
CA GLY A 7 -2.82 -20.62 3.27
C GLY A 7 -1.97 -19.47 3.78
N GLN A 8 -1.66 -18.58 2.87
CA GLN A 8 -0.86 -17.41 3.21
C GLN A 8 -1.56 -16.15 2.74
N VAL A 9 -1.71 -15.20 3.66
CA VAL A 9 -2.34 -13.90 3.40
C VAL A 9 -1.28 -12.83 3.62
N TRP A 10 -0.87 -12.20 2.56
CA TRP A 10 0.23 -11.26 2.58
C TRP A 10 -0.21 -9.89 2.04
N ASN A 11 0.36 -8.83 2.60
CA ASN A 11 0.24 -7.45 2.11
C ASN A 11 -1.21 -7.02 1.89
N SER A 12 -2.12 -7.47 2.76
CA SER A 12 -3.55 -7.20 2.68
C SER A 12 -3.99 -6.16 3.72
N ILE A 13 -5.14 -5.56 3.49
CA ILE A 13 -5.78 -4.64 4.43
C ILE A 13 -7.10 -5.24 4.88
N PHE A 14 -7.30 -5.30 6.19
CA PHE A 14 -8.53 -5.72 6.85
C PHE A 14 -9.02 -4.58 7.73
N THR A 15 -10.18 -4.06 7.46
CA THR A 15 -10.74 -2.93 8.20
C THR A 15 -12.28 -3.01 8.26
N GLU A 16 -12.88 -2.22 9.17
CA GLU A 16 -14.33 -2.07 9.32
C GLU A 16 -15.07 -3.37 9.74
N PHE A 17 -14.45 -4.17 10.59
CA PHE A 17 -15.10 -5.35 11.15
C PHE A 17 -15.81 -5.00 12.46
N SER A 18 -17.09 -5.32 12.59
CA SER A 18 -17.88 -5.08 13.81
C SER A 18 -17.48 -5.97 14.99
N LYS A 19 -16.73 -7.03 14.72
CA LYS A 19 -16.19 -7.98 15.70
C LYS A 19 -14.69 -8.15 15.48
N SER A 20 -14.15 -9.29 15.93
CA SER A 20 -12.77 -9.69 15.61
C SER A 20 -12.59 -9.84 14.11
N ILE A 21 -11.42 -9.49 13.61
CA ILE A 21 -11.09 -9.62 12.18
C ILE A 21 -10.74 -11.06 11.84
N LEU A 22 -10.05 -11.73 12.76
CA LEU A 22 -9.63 -13.13 12.60
C LEU A 22 -10.27 -14.01 13.68
N ASP A 23 -10.79 -15.13 13.25
CA ASP A 23 -11.10 -16.29 14.06
C ASP A 23 -10.32 -17.47 13.48
N VAL A 24 -9.36 -17.98 14.26
CA VAL A 24 -8.56 -19.15 13.90
C VAL A 24 -8.89 -20.25 14.90
N GLU A 25 -9.55 -21.27 14.43
CA GLU A 25 -10.02 -22.37 15.27
C GLU A 25 -8.84 -23.00 16.02
N ALA A 26 -8.90 -22.90 17.35
CA ALA A 26 -8.03 -23.66 18.22
C ALA A 26 -8.42 -25.16 18.15
N THR A 27 -7.45 -26.03 18.28
CA THR A 27 -7.68 -27.45 18.42
C THR A 27 -8.43 -27.71 19.74
N SER A 28 -9.76 -27.64 19.73
CA SER A 28 -10.52 -28.18 20.83
C SER A 28 -10.64 -29.68 20.67
N SER A 29 -10.44 -30.40 21.74
CA SER A 29 -10.53 -31.86 21.81
C SER A 29 -11.91 -32.43 21.43
N THR A 30 -12.83 -31.62 20.98
CA THR A 30 -14.23 -32.01 20.76
C THR A 30 -14.78 -31.70 19.37
N LYS A 31 -14.08 -30.96 18.51
CA LYS A 31 -14.64 -30.56 17.19
C LYS A 31 -13.70 -30.64 16.00
N GLY A 32 -12.50 -31.02 16.14
CA GLY A 32 -11.64 -31.21 14.99
C GLY A 32 -10.92 -32.53 15.16
N THR A 33 -11.24 -33.50 14.36
CA THR A 33 -10.38 -34.67 14.22
C THR A 33 -9.00 -34.14 13.84
N GLN A 34 -8.05 -34.24 14.76
CA GLN A 34 -6.66 -34.03 14.41
C GLN A 34 -6.33 -34.99 13.28
N SER A 35 -6.26 -34.52 12.09
CA SER A 35 -5.81 -35.33 10.98
C SER A 35 -4.29 -35.43 11.09
N THR A 36 -3.78 -36.59 11.40
CA THR A 36 -2.35 -36.88 11.30
C THR A 36 -2.05 -37.35 9.88
N VAL A 37 -1.47 -36.50 9.09
CA VAL A 37 -0.84 -36.91 7.85
C VAL A 37 0.67 -36.87 8.06
N ASN A 38 1.35 -37.97 7.89
CA ASN A 38 2.81 -38.12 8.10
C ASN A 38 3.30 -37.73 9.49
N SER A 39 2.60 -38.16 10.54
CA SER A 39 2.96 -37.90 11.95
C SER A 39 2.93 -36.43 12.40
N SER A 40 2.36 -35.54 11.62
CA SER A 40 2.24 -34.11 11.98
C SER A 40 0.82 -33.84 12.51
N ILE A 41 0.74 -33.03 13.56
CA ILE A 41 -0.54 -32.58 14.15
C ILE A 41 -1.00 -31.38 13.31
N TYR A 42 -2.20 -31.49 12.75
CA TYR A 42 -2.86 -30.44 12.01
C TYR A 42 -4.02 -29.86 12.82
N GLY A 43 -4.10 -28.59 12.87
CA GLY A 43 -5.19 -27.74 13.33
C GLY A 43 -4.86 -26.35 12.84
N SER A 44 -5.85 -25.51 12.56
CA SER A 44 -5.57 -24.18 12.01
C SER A 44 -4.59 -23.39 12.85
N GLN A 45 -4.68 -23.48 14.18
CA GLN A 45 -3.73 -22.85 15.09
C GLN A 45 -2.31 -23.46 15.01
N ALA A 46 -2.20 -24.78 14.92
CA ALA A 46 -0.91 -25.45 14.76
C ALA A 46 -0.28 -25.12 13.39
N LEU A 47 -1.09 -25.03 12.35
CA LEU A 47 -0.62 -24.60 11.02
C LEU A 47 -0.13 -23.14 11.05
N LEU A 48 -0.78 -22.27 11.82
CA LEU A 48 -0.34 -20.89 12.03
C LEU A 48 1.00 -20.84 12.77
N GLN A 49 1.15 -21.59 13.86
CA GLN A 49 2.40 -21.65 14.62
C GLN A 49 3.58 -22.19 13.79
N ASN A 50 3.31 -23.11 12.87
CA ASN A 50 4.32 -23.68 11.98
C ASN A 50 4.51 -22.90 10.67
N GLY A 51 3.81 -21.78 10.49
CA GLY A 51 3.94 -20.91 9.31
C GLY A 51 3.33 -21.48 8.02
N VAL A 52 2.59 -22.56 8.09
CA VAL A 52 1.84 -23.11 6.94
C VAL A 52 0.60 -22.26 6.66
N LEU A 53 -0.12 -21.86 7.73
CA LEU A 53 -1.04 -20.73 7.71
C LEU A 53 -0.25 -19.49 8.12
N ALA A 54 -0.25 -18.45 7.34
CA ALA A 54 0.55 -17.26 7.64
C ALA A 54 -0.15 -15.94 7.27
N PHE A 55 0.06 -14.94 8.10
CA PHE A 55 -0.36 -13.57 7.88
C PHE A 55 0.87 -12.67 7.97
N LYS A 56 1.28 -12.06 6.85
CA LYS A 56 2.52 -11.26 6.80
C LYS A 56 2.32 -9.93 6.07
N GLY A 57 2.82 -8.85 6.67
CA GLY A 57 2.76 -7.51 6.08
C GLY A 57 1.36 -6.94 5.97
N ASN A 58 0.39 -7.47 6.71
CA ASN A 58 -0.99 -7.01 6.63
C ASN A 58 -1.23 -5.80 7.53
N ILE A 59 -2.26 -5.03 7.20
CA ILE A 59 -2.83 -4.01 8.08
C ILE A 59 -4.16 -4.55 8.61
N PHE A 60 -4.29 -4.61 9.93
CA PHE A 60 -5.51 -4.91 10.66
C PHE A 60 -5.92 -3.65 11.41
N TYR A 61 -7.05 -3.07 11.06
CA TYR A 61 -7.50 -1.80 11.62
C TYR A 61 -9.01 -1.79 11.81
N ASN A 62 -9.48 -1.06 12.84
CA ASN A 62 -10.88 -0.86 13.14
C ASN A 62 -11.69 -2.16 13.21
N GLY A 63 -11.16 -3.17 13.91
CA GLY A 63 -11.91 -4.32 14.36
C GLY A 63 -12.68 -3.99 15.64
N GLY A 64 -13.86 -4.54 15.83
CA GLY A 64 -14.77 -4.20 16.94
C GLY A 64 -14.23 -4.46 18.34
N LYS A 65 -13.11 -5.20 18.48
CA LYS A 65 -12.41 -5.45 19.75
C LYS A 65 -11.14 -4.61 19.93
N GLY A 66 -10.87 -3.67 19.01
CA GLY A 66 -9.77 -2.71 19.09
C GLY A 66 -8.57 -3.02 18.19
N ASN A 67 -7.68 -2.05 18.11
CA ASN A 67 -6.54 -2.02 17.17
C ASN A 67 -5.27 -2.61 17.82
N THR A 68 -5.33 -3.85 18.24
CA THR A 68 -4.21 -4.62 18.80
C THR A 68 -4.18 -6.01 18.20
N ALA A 69 -3.07 -6.73 18.35
CA ALA A 69 -3.00 -8.12 17.90
C ALA A 69 -4.09 -8.96 18.57
N LEU A 70 -4.30 -8.81 19.87
CA LEU A 70 -5.36 -9.53 20.61
C LEU A 70 -6.76 -9.07 20.20
N GLY A 71 -6.98 -7.76 20.01
CA GLY A 71 -8.26 -7.25 19.56
C GLY A 71 -8.63 -7.64 18.12
N THR A 72 -7.64 -8.01 17.34
CA THR A 72 -7.84 -8.50 15.96
C THR A 72 -8.38 -9.91 15.92
N VAL A 73 -8.07 -10.74 16.91
CA VAL A 73 -8.46 -12.16 16.98
C VAL A 73 -9.62 -12.38 17.95
N GLU A 74 -10.29 -13.51 17.80
CA GLU A 74 -11.41 -13.92 18.70
C GLU A 74 -10.86 -14.49 20.00
N ASP A 75 -10.44 -13.61 20.93
CA ASP A 75 -10.00 -13.94 22.29
C ASP A 75 -8.94 -15.06 22.41
N ASP A 76 -8.07 -15.20 21.41
CA ASP A 76 -7.04 -16.22 21.37
C ASP A 76 -5.63 -15.59 21.44
N GLN A 77 -5.03 -15.64 22.64
CA GLN A 77 -3.70 -15.10 22.88
C GLN A 77 -2.64 -15.79 22.04
N THR A 78 -2.75 -17.09 21.78
CA THR A 78 -1.75 -17.83 20.99
C THR A 78 -1.76 -17.35 19.53
N VAL A 79 -2.93 -17.15 18.96
CA VAL A 79 -3.06 -16.58 17.61
C VAL A 79 -2.53 -15.14 17.58
N ALA A 80 -2.90 -14.33 18.60
CA ALA A 80 -2.43 -12.96 18.73
C ALA A 80 -0.90 -12.87 18.82
N ASP A 81 -0.27 -13.74 19.60
CA ASP A 81 1.18 -13.77 19.73
C ASP A 81 1.88 -14.09 18.41
N VAL A 82 1.35 -15.05 17.63
CA VAL A 82 1.94 -15.40 16.33
C VAL A 82 1.78 -14.28 15.31
N ILE A 83 0.57 -13.75 15.15
CA ILE A 83 0.36 -12.68 14.16
C ILE A 83 1.05 -11.38 14.57
N GLY A 84 1.27 -11.17 15.87
CA GLY A 84 1.96 -10.01 16.44
C GLY A 84 3.48 -10.06 16.36
N LEU A 85 4.08 -11.19 15.95
CA LEU A 85 5.54 -11.30 15.82
C LEU A 85 6.08 -10.24 14.84
N SER A 86 7.15 -9.57 15.23
CA SER A 86 7.80 -8.56 14.39
C SER A 86 8.27 -9.11 13.04
N THR A 87 8.61 -10.39 12.98
CA THR A 87 8.98 -11.10 11.74
C THR A 87 7.83 -11.24 10.75
N ASN A 88 6.58 -11.13 11.21
CA ASN A 88 5.41 -11.13 10.36
C ASN A 88 5.06 -9.73 9.84
N ALA A 89 5.62 -8.67 10.44
CA ALA A 89 5.45 -7.28 10.02
C ALA A 89 3.99 -6.84 9.82
N ASN A 90 3.05 -7.45 10.54
CA ASN A 90 1.66 -7.01 10.56
C ASN A 90 1.52 -5.73 11.39
N THR A 91 0.57 -4.88 11.03
CA THR A 91 0.29 -3.60 11.70
C THR A 91 -1.15 -3.61 12.20
N PHE A 92 -1.38 -3.18 13.45
CA PHE A 92 -2.68 -3.27 14.12
C PHE A 92 -3.29 -1.91 14.50
N SER A 93 -2.49 -0.86 14.60
CA SER A 93 -2.92 0.47 15.04
C SER A 93 -2.82 1.55 13.96
N ALA A 94 -2.34 1.19 12.79
CA ALA A 94 -2.18 2.13 11.69
C ALA A 94 -3.45 2.17 10.83
N ASP A 95 -4.15 3.30 10.87
CA ASP A 95 -5.24 3.59 9.95
C ASP A 95 -4.73 3.46 8.50
N PRO A 96 -5.29 2.58 7.68
CA PRO A 96 -4.89 2.43 6.29
C PRO A 96 -5.19 3.67 5.44
N LYS A 97 -5.93 4.65 5.96
CA LYS A 97 -6.30 5.91 5.29
C LYS A 97 -6.78 5.66 3.86
N LEU A 98 -7.77 4.83 3.74
CA LEU A 98 -8.50 4.64 2.49
C LEU A 98 -9.44 5.82 2.27
N SER A 99 -9.73 6.16 1.01
CA SER A 99 -10.52 7.34 0.67
C SER A 99 -11.94 7.26 1.20
N ASP A 100 -12.53 6.07 1.10
CA ASP A 100 -13.86 5.79 1.59
C ASP A 100 -14.01 4.30 1.80
N THR A 101 -14.50 3.90 2.96
CA THR A 101 -14.70 2.50 3.34
C THR A 101 -16.14 2.18 3.72
N ASP A 102 -17.00 3.19 3.79
CA ASP A 102 -18.42 2.97 4.03
C ASP A 102 -19.23 3.02 2.71
N ASP A 103 -20.42 2.46 2.75
CA ASP A 103 -21.36 2.42 1.64
C ASP A 103 -22.59 3.30 1.87
N ALA A 104 -22.48 4.28 2.75
CA ALA A 104 -23.62 5.10 3.16
C ALA A 104 -24.25 5.89 2.01
N ASP A 105 -23.48 6.23 0.99
CA ASP A 105 -23.92 6.88 -0.24
C ASP A 105 -24.09 5.91 -1.43
N GLY A 106 -23.90 4.61 -1.21
CA GLY A 106 -23.98 3.56 -2.24
C GLY A 106 -22.70 3.37 -3.04
N SER A 107 -21.59 4.01 -2.62
CA SER A 107 -20.26 3.81 -3.21
C SER A 107 -19.22 3.51 -2.14
N VAL A 108 -18.10 2.90 -2.55
CA VAL A 108 -16.91 2.72 -1.73
C VAL A 108 -15.68 3.11 -2.54
N ALA A 109 -14.71 3.72 -1.90
CA ALA A 109 -13.45 4.09 -2.55
C ALA A 109 -12.26 3.52 -1.75
N PRO A 110 -12.00 2.20 -1.79
CA PRO A 110 -10.97 1.54 -1.00
C PRO A 110 -9.56 1.81 -1.52
N PHE A 111 -9.34 3.02 -2.01
CA PHE A 111 -8.07 3.47 -2.55
C PHE A 111 -7.24 4.14 -1.47
N PRO A 112 -5.93 3.83 -1.37
CA PRO A 112 -5.06 4.51 -0.41
C PRO A 112 -4.95 5.99 -0.75
N THR A 113 -5.04 6.86 0.25
CA THR A 113 -4.71 8.27 0.11
C THR A 113 -3.19 8.47 0.05
N SER A 114 -2.72 9.67 -0.32
CA SER A 114 -1.28 9.97 -0.43
C SER A 114 -0.50 9.80 0.88
N THR A 115 -1.16 9.82 2.02
CA THR A 115 -0.55 9.63 3.34
C THR A 115 -0.80 8.25 3.93
N SER A 116 -1.33 7.33 3.14
CA SER A 116 -1.65 5.98 3.61
C SER A 116 -0.39 5.18 3.95
N PRO A 117 -0.33 4.55 5.14
CA PRO A 117 0.74 3.62 5.46
C PRO A 117 0.71 2.34 4.61
N ALA A 118 -0.35 2.11 3.85
CA ALA A 118 -0.45 0.99 2.93
C ALA A 118 0.46 1.12 1.71
N LEU A 119 0.89 2.35 1.38
CA LEU A 119 1.75 2.61 0.21
C LEU A 119 3.16 2.05 0.34
N VAL A 120 3.55 1.63 1.53
CA VAL A 120 4.89 1.12 1.85
C VAL A 120 4.80 -0.12 2.75
N GLY A 121 5.93 -0.79 2.93
CA GLY A 121 6.07 -1.87 3.91
C GLY A 121 5.47 -3.21 3.47
N ALA A 122 5.21 -3.39 2.19
CA ALA A 122 4.88 -4.70 1.67
C ALA A 122 6.02 -5.69 1.90
N GLN A 123 5.68 -6.88 2.35
CA GLN A 123 6.65 -7.95 2.53
C GLN A 123 7.00 -8.60 1.19
N THR A 124 8.24 -9.03 1.05
CA THR A 124 8.71 -9.72 -0.15
C THR A 124 8.10 -11.11 -0.23
N LEU A 125 7.47 -11.43 -1.34
CA LEU A 125 6.86 -12.73 -1.59
C LEU A 125 7.94 -13.78 -1.80
N ALA A 126 7.77 -14.94 -1.17
CA ALA A 126 8.72 -16.05 -1.28
C ALA A 126 8.72 -16.70 -2.68
N ASN A 127 7.61 -16.60 -3.40
CA ASN A 127 7.46 -17.18 -4.74
C ASN A 127 6.86 -16.15 -5.69
N THR A 128 7.68 -15.65 -6.62
CA THR A 128 7.29 -14.66 -7.62
C THR A 128 7.04 -15.27 -9.01
N SER A 129 7.12 -16.58 -9.16
CA SER A 129 6.86 -17.23 -10.46
C SER A 129 5.40 -17.10 -10.92
N PHE A 130 4.48 -16.97 -9.95
CA PHE A 130 3.05 -16.80 -10.20
C PHE A 130 2.52 -15.46 -9.69
N LEU A 131 3.13 -14.90 -8.63
CA LEU A 131 2.68 -13.67 -7.98
C LEU A 131 3.59 -12.50 -8.35
N SER A 132 3.01 -11.36 -8.69
CA SER A 132 3.77 -10.13 -8.90
C SER A 132 4.10 -9.47 -7.55
N GLN A 133 5.37 -9.12 -7.35
CA GLN A 133 5.79 -8.36 -6.20
C GLN A 133 5.27 -6.93 -6.28
N THR A 134 4.66 -6.45 -5.20
CA THR A 134 4.26 -5.05 -5.04
C THR A 134 5.07 -4.39 -3.92
N THR A 135 5.16 -3.07 -3.93
CA THR A 135 5.76 -2.28 -2.85
C THR A 135 4.73 -1.80 -1.84
N TYR A 136 3.46 -1.95 -2.15
CA TYR A 136 2.30 -1.50 -1.37
C TYR A 136 1.50 -2.68 -0.84
N ARG A 137 0.66 -2.42 0.14
CA ARG A 137 -0.29 -3.36 0.76
C ARG A 137 -1.70 -3.07 0.28
N GLY A 138 -2.54 -4.09 0.18
CA GLY A 138 -3.90 -3.97 -0.34
C GLY A 138 -3.99 -4.17 -1.85
N ALA A 139 -5.19 -3.99 -2.38
CA ALA A 139 -5.53 -4.28 -3.77
C ALA A 139 -5.13 -3.18 -4.77
N PHE A 140 -4.92 -1.96 -4.29
CA PHE A 140 -4.72 -0.80 -5.16
C PHE A 140 -3.41 -0.09 -4.86
N ALA A 141 -2.65 0.19 -5.93
CA ALA A 141 -1.53 1.11 -5.87
C ALA A 141 -2.03 2.56 -5.75
N ALA A 142 -1.11 3.45 -5.39
CA ALA A 142 -1.35 4.88 -5.41
C ALA A 142 -1.93 5.34 -6.75
N GLY A 143 -3.05 6.06 -6.71
CA GLY A 143 -3.67 6.65 -7.90
C GLY A 143 -4.17 5.65 -8.96
N SER A 144 -4.24 4.36 -8.64
CA SER A 144 -4.55 3.29 -9.60
C SER A 144 -5.86 2.59 -9.27
N ASN A 145 -6.68 2.39 -10.29
CA ASN A 145 -7.86 1.52 -10.26
C ASN A 145 -7.76 0.49 -11.39
N TRP A 146 -7.23 -0.69 -11.08
CA TRP A 146 -7.11 -1.77 -12.05
C TRP A 146 -8.45 -2.41 -12.45
N ASN A 147 -9.52 -2.15 -11.68
CA ASN A 147 -10.88 -2.62 -12.00
C ASN A 147 -11.53 -1.85 -13.15
N LYS A 148 -11.00 -0.68 -13.49
CA LYS A 148 -11.62 0.24 -14.44
C LYS A 148 -11.75 -0.38 -15.82
N GLY A 149 -12.95 -0.28 -16.36
CA GLY A 149 -13.27 -0.62 -17.76
C GLY A 149 -13.57 -2.09 -18.04
N TRP A 150 -13.44 -3.00 -17.04
CA TRP A 150 -13.67 -4.42 -17.30
C TRP A 150 -14.46 -5.17 -16.21
N THR A 151 -14.56 -4.61 -15.02
CA THR A 151 -15.33 -5.25 -13.94
C THR A 151 -16.75 -4.73 -13.87
N LYS A 152 -17.68 -5.57 -13.36
CA LYS A 152 -19.05 -5.15 -13.12
C LYS A 152 -19.16 -4.10 -12.01
N ILE A 153 -18.24 -4.11 -11.05
CA ILE A 153 -18.18 -3.13 -9.96
C ILE A 153 -17.91 -1.73 -10.52
N ASP A 154 -17.01 -1.61 -11.48
CA ASP A 154 -16.72 -0.34 -12.15
C ASP A 154 -17.90 0.12 -13.01
N THR A 155 -18.48 -0.77 -13.82
CA THR A 155 -19.61 -0.44 -14.68
C THR A 155 -20.89 -0.10 -13.91
N ALA A 156 -21.03 -0.58 -12.68
CA ALA A 156 -22.13 -0.24 -11.78
C ALA A 156 -21.88 1.03 -10.95
N ASN A 157 -20.75 1.71 -11.16
CA ASN A 157 -20.31 2.90 -10.40
C ASN A 157 -20.28 2.68 -8.85
N ILE A 158 -19.99 1.46 -8.42
CA ILE A 158 -19.88 1.14 -6.99
C ILE A 158 -18.57 1.67 -6.42
N LEU A 159 -17.51 1.71 -7.24
CA LEU A 159 -16.25 2.32 -6.83
C LEU A 159 -16.30 3.84 -7.00
N GLY A 160 -16.07 4.55 -5.91
CA GLY A 160 -15.91 5.99 -5.91
C GLY A 160 -14.67 6.47 -6.69
N ALA A 161 -14.46 7.76 -6.70
CA ALA A 161 -13.33 8.35 -7.39
C ALA A 161 -11.99 7.93 -6.78
N VAL A 162 -11.03 7.54 -7.62
CA VAL A 162 -9.63 7.39 -7.18
C VAL A 162 -9.14 8.75 -6.69
N PRO A 163 -8.64 8.87 -5.44
CA PRO A 163 -8.13 10.14 -4.95
C PRO A 163 -6.97 10.61 -5.84
N ALA A 164 -6.89 11.90 -6.04
CA ALA A 164 -5.71 12.50 -6.67
C ALA A 164 -4.49 12.16 -5.79
N PHE A 165 -3.61 11.36 -6.32
CA PHE A 165 -2.39 10.98 -5.63
C PHE A 165 -1.29 11.95 -6.03
N GLU A 166 -1.05 12.92 -5.19
CA GLU A 166 0.10 13.79 -5.30
C GLU A 166 1.11 13.41 -4.21
N ALA A 167 1.94 12.42 -4.47
CA ALA A 167 3.10 12.20 -3.61
C ALA A 167 4.05 13.40 -3.79
N THR A 168 4.38 14.08 -2.70
CA THR A 168 5.42 15.11 -2.73
C THR A 168 6.77 14.43 -2.71
N VAL A 169 7.55 14.66 -3.76
CA VAL A 169 8.94 14.20 -3.89
C VAL A 169 9.85 15.38 -3.64
N ASP A 170 10.59 15.36 -2.52
CA ASP A 170 11.61 16.36 -2.25
C ASP A 170 12.78 16.18 -3.22
N VAL A 171 13.05 17.21 -4.02
CA VAL A 171 14.18 17.24 -4.94
C VAL A 171 15.32 17.99 -4.27
N THR A 172 16.33 17.24 -3.85
CA THR A 172 17.47 17.74 -3.05
C THR A 172 18.81 17.59 -3.75
N SER A 173 18.85 16.99 -4.94
CA SER A 173 20.09 16.72 -5.68
C SER A 173 19.93 17.01 -7.16
N ASN A 174 21.06 17.29 -7.82
CA ASN A 174 21.11 17.51 -9.26
C ASN A 174 20.69 16.27 -10.06
N ILE A 175 20.21 16.50 -11.27
CA ILE A 175 19.82 15.48 -12.23
C ILE A 175 20.99 15.23 -13.15
N THR A 176 21.71 14.14 -12.90
CA THR A 176 22.96 13.78 -13.60
C THR A 176 22.77 12.71 -14.69
N THR A 177 21.59 12.09 -14.75
CA THR A 177 21.20 11.06 -15.74
C THR A 177 19.80 11.32 -16.24
N ASP A 178 19.42 10.69 -17.34
CA ASP A 178 18.08 10.78 -17.87
C ASP A 178 17.04 10.42 -16.81
N THR A 179 16.15 11.35 -16.51
CA THR A 179 15.18 11.25 -15.42
C THR A 179 13.79 11.65 -15.90
N THR A 180 12.77 10.94 -15.43
CA THR A 180 11.38 11.29 -15.73
C THR A 180 10.63 11.68 -14.44
N TRP A 181 10.02 12.85 -14.47
CA TRP A 181 9.08 13.29 -13.45
C TRP A 181 7.65 12.95 -13.86
N SER A 182 7.01 12.09 -13.08
CA SER A 182 5.67 11.58 -13.38
C SER A 182 4.58 12.54 -12.91
N ALA A 183 3.49 12.59 -13.66
CA ALA A 183 2.28 13.35 -13.33
C ALA A 183 1.56 12.87 -12.06
N SER A 184 1.92 11.71 -11.52
CA SER A 184 1.39 11.20 -10.24
C SER A 184 2.05 11.83 -9.02
N ASN A 185 3.08 12.67 -9.19
CA ASN A 185 3.83 13.28 -8.11
C ASN A 185 3.82 14.81 -8.20
N THR A 186 3.87 15.45 -7.03
CA THR A 186 4.29 16.85 -6.91
C THR A 186 5.76 16.88 -6.55
N TYR A 187 6.60 17.55 -7.32
CA TYR A 187 8.03 17.71 -7.05
C TYR A 187 8.27 19.01 -6.30
N LEU A 188 8.88 18.92 -5.12
CA LEU A 188 9.22 20.08 -4.30
C LEU A 188 10.72 20.34 -4.35
N LEU A 189 11.11 21.40 -5.04
CA LEU A 189 12.49 21.82 -5.11
C LEU A 189 12.92 22.35 -3.73
N LYS A 190 14.01 21.83 -3.18
CA LYS A 190 14.55 22.24 -1.89
C LYS A 190 15.76 23.15 -2.02
N ASP A 191 16.37 23.20 -3.20
CA ASP A 191 17.61 23.93 -3.46
C ASP A 191 17.69 24.30 -4.96
N TYR A 192 18.81 24.86 -5.40
CA TYR A 192 19.15 24.94 -6.81
C TYR A 192 19.38 23.53 -7.35
N ILE A 193 18.52 23.11 -8.27
CA ILE A 193 18.60 21.78 -8.90
C ILE A 193 19.06 21.96 -10.33
N PHE A 194 20.21 21.43 -10.66
CA PHE A 194 20.77 21.49 -12.00
C PHE A 194 20.45 20.20 -12.76
N VAL A 195 19.94 20.34 -13.99
CA VAL A 195 19.99 19.28 -14.98
C VAL A 195 21.35 19.38 -15.63
N GLU A 196 22.21 18.40 -15.40
CA GLU A 196 23.63 18.48 -15.78
C GLU A 196 23.87 18.04 -17.23
N THR A 197 25.00 18.48 -17.79
CA THR A 197 25.39 18.15 -19.16
C THR A 197 25.27 16.66 -19.46
N GLY A 198 24.58 16.34 -20.55
CA GLY A 198 24.35 14.97 -20.99
C GLY A 198 23.04 14.32 -20.44
N ALA A 199 22.44 14.90 -19.41
CA ALA A 199 21.17 14.42 -18.86
C ALA A 199 19.97 15.07 -19.56
N THR A 200 18.87 14.31 -19.64
CA THR A 200 17.56 14.78 -20.08
C THR A 200 16.54 14.65 -18.94
N LEU A 201 15.94 15.75 -18.54
CA LEU A 201 14.77 15.73 -17.65
C LEU A 201 13.48 15.72 -18.49
N THR A 202 12.72 14.65 -18.40
CA THR A 202 11.38 14.55 -19.00
C THR A 202 10.33 14.81 -17.93
N ILE A 203 9.42 15.76 -18.18
CA ILE A 203 8.31 16.08 -17.28
C ILE A 203 6.99 15.70 -17.99
N GLU A 204 6.26 14.76 -17.42
CA GLU A 204 5.01 14.30 -17.99
C GLU A 204 3.91 15.36 -17.92
N ALA A 205 2.98 15.32 -18.86
CA ALA A 205 1.81 16.22 -18.91
C ALA A 205 0.94 16.05 -17.64
N GLY A 206 0.70 17.14 -16.91
CA GLY A 206 -0.07 17.16 -15.66
C GLY A 206 0.81 17.12 -14.38
N THR A 207 2.12 17.11 -14.52
CA THR A 207 3.03 17.17 -13.37
C THR A 207 2.97 18.55 -12.70
N THR A 208 2.98 18.55 -11.35
CA THR A 208 3.10 19.78 -10.55
C THR A 208 4.52 19.88 -9.97
N ILE A 209 5.15 21.02 -10.14
CA ILE A 209 6.45 21.37 -9.56
C ILE A 209 6.24 22.56 -8.62
N LYS A 210 6.74 22.46 -7.41
CA LYS A 210 6.72 23.53 -6.40
C LYS A 210 8.16 23.80 -5.97
N ALA A 211 8.38 24.99 -5.41
CA ALA A 211 9.63 25.35 -4.77
C ALA A 211 9.38 25.61 -3.29
N ASP A 212 10.33 25.26 -2.44
CA ASP A 212 10.30 25.66 -1.03
C ASP A 212 10.45 27.16 -0.90
N GLN A 213 10.04 27.71 0.24
CA GLN A 213 10.17 29.15 0.46
C GLN A 213 11.63 29.53 0.61
N GLY A 214 12.06 30.52 -0.15
CA GLY A 214 13.41 31.09 -0.07
C GLY A 214 13.45 32.50 -0.65
N THR A 215 14.49 33.27 -0.29
CA THR A 215 14.73 34.61 -0.82
C THR A 215 16.21 34.77 -1.22
N GLY A 216 16.45 35.49 -2.31
CA GLY A 216 17.81 35.68 -2.82
C GLY A 216 18.49 34.35 -3.18
N ASP A 217 19.71 34.16 -2.69
CA ASP A 217 20.52 32.97 -2.98
C ASP A 217 19.97 31.66 -2.33
N SER A 218 18.95 31.75 -1.51
CA SER A 218 18.28 30.58 -0.91
C SER A 218 16.95 30.18 -1.59
N ALA A 219 16.54 30.89 -2.65
CA ALA A 219 15.34 30.55 -3.40
C ALA A 219 15.59 29.34 -4.30
N PRO A 220 14.89 28.20 -4.12
CA PRO A 220 15.07 27.03 -4.97
C PRO A 220 14.76 27.31 -6.44
N ALA A 221 15.50 26.69 -7.33
CA ALA A 221 15.29 26.82 -8.76
C ALA A 221 15.65 25.54 -9.53
N LEU A 222 14.99 25.31 -10.66
CA LEU A 222 15.36 24.27 -11.62
C LEU A 222 16.15 24.91 -12.75
N ILE A 223 17.39 24.52 -12.94
CA ILE A 223 18.35 25.11 -13.89
C ILE A 223 18.79 24.04 -14.87
N VAL A 224 18.63 24.31 -16.17
CA VAL A 224 19.13 23.42 -17.23
C VAL A 224 20.45 23.94 -17.71
N THR A 225 21.54 23.19 -17.52
CA THR A 225 22.87 23.60 -17.91
C THR A 225 23.12 23.40 -19.40
N GLN A 226 24.19 24.00 -19.91
CA GLN A 226 24.60 23.82 -21.30
C GLN A 226 24.87 22.33 -21.58
N GLY A 227 24.27 21.79 -22.67
CA GLY A 227 24.40 20.37 -23.04
C GLY A 227 23.42 19.42 -22.31
N ALA A 228 22.61 19.94 -21.38
CA ALA A 228 21.45 19.21 -20.82
C ALA A 228 20.19 19.51 -21.64
N LYS A 229 19.14 18.72 -21.38
CA LYS A 229 17.84 18.89 -22.01
C LYS A 229 16.71 18.85 -21.00
N ILE A 230 15.63 19.58 -21.29
CA ILE A 230 14.34 19.44 -20.62
C ILE A 230 13.26 19.18 -21.67
N MET A 231 12.42 18.18 -21.40
CA MET A 231 11.25 17.81 -22.20
C MET A 231 10.03 17.98 -21.32
N ALA A 232 9.30 19.08 -21.48
CA ALA A 232 8.15 19.45 -20.66
C ALA A 232 6.95 19.78 -21.57
N ALA A 233 6.34 18.74 -22.13
CA ALA A 233 5.22 18.89 -23.07
C ALA A 233 3.90 18.66 -22.33
N GLY A 234 3.33 19.73 -21.76
CA GLY A 234 1.98 19.73 -21.23
C GLY A 234 0.92 19.81 -22.31
N THR A 235 -0.33 19.52 -21.96
CA THR A 235 -1.50 19.69 -22.83
C THR A 235 -2.51 20.63 -22.18
N ALA A 236 -3.48 21.15 -22.94
CA ALA A 236 -4.54 22.00 -22.37
C ALA A 236 -5.37 21.28 -21.30
N ALA A 237 -5.54 19.95 -21.42
CA ALA A 237 -6.27 19.13 -20.44
C ALA A 237 -5.38 18.68 -19.26
N LYS A 238 -4.06 18.67 -19.44
CA LYS A 238 -3.05 18.26 -18.44
C LYS A 238 -1.85 19.20 -18.52
N PRO A 239 -1.98 20.46 -18.06
CA PRO A 239 -0.86 21.39 -18.06
C PRO A 239 0.21 20.93 -17.06
N ILE A 240 1.47 21.21 -17.34
CA ILE A 240 2.52 21.16 -16.36
C ILE A 240 2.48 22.47 -15.58
N VAL A 241 2.51 22.39 -14.25
CA VAL A 241 2.40 23.55 -13.36
C VAL A 241 3.71 23.74 -12.60
N PHE A 242 4.24 24.99 -12.63
CA PHE A 242 5.38 25.42 -11.86
C PHE A 242 4.98 26.48 -10.84
#